data_abe17b3324aef12b28fc33a730161be8
#
_entry.id   abe17b3324aef12b28fc33a730161be8
#
_cell.length_a   1.000
_cell.length_b   1.000
_cell.length_c   1.000
_cell.angle_alpha   90.00
_cell.angle_beta   90.00
_cell.angle_gamma   90.00
#
_symmetry.space_group_name_H-M   'P 1'
#
loop_
_entity.id
_entity.type
_entity.pdbx_description
1 polymer ?
#
loop_
_entity_poly.entity_id
_entity_poly.type
_entity_poly.pdbx_seq_one_letter_code
_entity_poly.pdbx_strand_id
1 'polypeptide(L)'
;MKKIIIATLCSLATLSLAAQDKAEKIKTGWNFGPLPAVSYNSDLGFQYGALCDIFYFGDGSTYPTYLHKFNVELSHYTMGETIAHLFYDSKYLIPGLRLTAAVSYLDSAMSPFYGFNGFASPLDWDRTTESSWYYMDRTMLRAIADVQGSISDRLTWMAGLTFWNVTTGDVKLDKYEGKPSLYEAYRLAGLISDDEVAGTHLELKGGLVYDTRDMEAAPTRGYCAEVVASFSPDLFGEDETYGRIMASWRQFFPVLEDNLVLGYRLNWQQTFGNAPFYLQQTTTPLYLRQIKN
;
A
#
# COMPACT_ATOMS: atom_id res chain seq x y z
N MET A 1 25.61 -5.86 -27.16
CA MET A 1 24.55 -5.52 -26.22
C MET A 1 24.65 -6.33 -24.92
N LYS A 2 24.74 -7.67 -24.88
CA LYS A 2 24.86 -8.46 -23.64
C LYS A 2 26.07 -8.08 -22.74
N LYS A 3 27.23 -7.71 -23.33
CA LYS A 3 28.46 -7.33 -22.59
C LYS A 3 28.34 -5.96 -21.88
N ILE A 4 27.51 -5.04 -22.40
CA ILE A 4 27.29 -3.71 -21.80
C ILE A 4 26.38 -3.83 -20.59
N ILE A 5 25.34 -4.68 -20.65
CA ILE A 5 24.41 -4.93 -19.55
C ILE A 5 25.13 -5.57 -18.35
N ILE A 6 26.05 -6.51 -18.60
CA ILE A 6 26.85 -7.15 -17.54
C ILE A 6 27.81 -6.15 -16.88
N ALA A 7 28.43 -5.26 -17.67
CA ALA A 7 29.33 -4.23 -17.14
C ALA A 7 28.57 -3.20 -16.27
N THR A 8 27.33 -2.85 -16.64
CA THR A 8 26.49 -1.93 -15.85
C THR A 8 25.99 -2.58 -14.56
N LEU A 9 25.63 -3.86 -14.59
CA LEU A 9 25.27 -4.61 -13.37
C LEU A 9 26.48 -4.78 -12.42
N CYS A 10 27.67 -5.04 -12.94
CA CYS A 10 28.88 -5.14 -12.12
C CYS A 10 29.29 -3.79 -11.52
N SER A 11 29.09 -2.66 -12.20
CA SER A 11 29.41 -1.33 -11.67
C SER A 11 28.40 -0.89 -10.56
N LEU A 12 27.14 -1.30 -10.62
CA LEU A 12 26.18 -1.09 -9.53
C LEU A 12 26.52 -1.97 -8.30
N ALA A 13 27.00 -3.19 -8.50
CA ALA A 13 27.39 -4.09 -7.41
C ALA A 13 28.66 -3.58 -6.68
N THR A 14 29.60 -2.95 -7.38
CA THR A 14 30.83 -2.39 -6.76
C THR A 14 30.56 -1.11 -5.97
N LEU A 15 29.54 -0.33 -6.31
CA LEU A 15 29.11 0.83 -5.51
C LEU A 15 28.51 0.42 -4.16
N SER A 16 27.90 -0.75 -4.07
CA SER A 16 27.33 -1.29 -2.82
C SER A 16 28.39 -1.79 -1.83
N LEU A 17 29.56 -2.25 -2.31
CA LEU A 17 30.64 -2.73 -1.44
C LEU A 17 31.47 -1.61 -0.80
N ALA A 18 31.47 -0.41 -1.36
CA ALA A 18 32.23 0.73 -0.82
C ALA A 18 31.53 1.44 0.36
N ALA A 19 30.31 1.00 0.74
CA ALA A 19 29.51 1.62 1.79
C ALA A 19 29.66 0.96 3.18
N GLN A 20 30.51 -0.07 3.33
CA GLN A 20 30.47 -0.98 4.49
C GLN A 20 31.39 -0.62 5.67
N ASP A 21 32.19 0.45 5.61
CA ASP A 21 33.16 0.78 6.68
C ASP A 21 33.17 2.25 7.12
N LYS A 22 32.01 2.89 7.25
CA LYS A 22 31.92 4.16 7.98
C LYS A 22 31.20 3.91 9.30
N ALA A 23 31.90 4.13 10.41
CA ALA A 23 31.28 4.25 11.73
C ALA A 23 29.97 5.04 11.60
N GLU A 24 28.86 4.44 12.01
CA GLU A 24 27.53 4.99 11.80
C GLU A 24 27.42 6.35 12.50
N LYS A 25 27.51 7.41 11.70
CA LYS A 25 27.47 8.77 12.21
C LYS A 25 26.07 9.07 12.71
N ILE A 26 25.94 9.41 13.98
CA ILE A 26 24.66 9.86 14.57
C ILE A 26 24.09 10.99 13.69
N LYS A 27 22.90 10.78 13.17
CA LYS A 27 22.20 11.80 12.37
C LYS A 27 21.46 12.74 13.30
N THR A 28 21.49 14.04 12.96
CA THR A 28 20.80 15.12 13.66
C THR A 28 20.03 15.98 12.69
N GLY A 29 19.03 16.74 13.18
CA GLY A 29 18.24 17.66 12.37
C GLY A 29 17.47 16.94 11.24
N TRP A 30 17.28 17.66 10.14
CA TRP A 30 16.59 17.16 8.97
C TRP A 30 17.51 16.39 8.04
N ASN A 31 17.07 15.21 7.62
CA ASN A 31 17.78 14.35 6.68
C ASN A 31 16.82 13.97 5.55
N PHE A 32 17.29 14.06 4.30
CA PHE A 32 16.48 13.85 3.09
C PHE A 32 17.07 12.69 2.29
N GLY A 33 16.21 11.80 1.83
CA GLY A 33 16.53 10.68 0.95
C GLY A 33 15.72 10.75 -0.34
N PRO A 34 16.02 11.72 -1.26
CA PRO A 34 15.31 11.79 -2.53
C PRO A 34 15.74 10.65 -3.46
N LEU A 35 14.77 10.04 -4.13
CA LEU A 35 14.97 9.01 -5.12
C LEU A 35 14.10 9.29 -6.35
N PRO A 36 14.60 9.07 -7.58
CA PRO A 36 13.76 9.09 -8.76
C PRO A 36 12.81 7.89 -8.76
N ALA A 37 11.53 8.12 -9.01
CA ALA A 37 10.56 7.06 -9.27
C ALA A 37 10.60 6.73 -10.76
N VAL A 38 11.40 5.73 -11.14
CA VAL A 38 11.57 5.30 -12.52
C VAL A 38 11.39 3.79 -12.59
N SER A 39 10.39 3.36 -13.32
CA SER A 39 10.11 1.93 -13.55
C SER A 39 9.40 1.73 -14.89
N TYR A 40 9.22 0.49 -15.27
CA TYR A 40 8.41 0.10 -16.42
C TYR A 40 7.49 -1.07 -16.03
N ASN A 41 6.24 -0.92 -16.39
CA ASN A 41 5.21 -1.96 -16.24
C ASN A 41 4.57 -2.19 -17.62
N SER A 42 4.34 -3.46 -18.00
CA SER A 42 3.75 -3.79 -19.30
C SER A 42 2.36 -3.16 -19.53
N ASP A 43 1.60 -3.01 -18.46
CA ASP A 43 0.22 -2.53 -18.50
C ASP A 43 0.14 -1.01 -18.37
N LEU A 44 0.98 -0.42 -17.49
CA LEU A 44 0.98 1.01 -17.16
C LEU A 44 2.02 1.82 -17.95
N GLY A 45 2.96 1.14 -18.61
CA GLY A 45 4.02 1.78 -19.37
C GLY A 45 5.19 2.25 -18.50
N PHE A 46 5.81 3.37 -18.88
CA PHE A 46 6.97 3.95 -18.21
C PHE A 46 6.51 4.87 -17.07
N GLN A 47 7.04 4.63 -15.86
CA GLN A 47 6.85 5.50 -14.70
C GLN A 47 7.97 6.54 -14.65
N TYR A 48 7.60 7.77 -14.37
CA TYR A 48 8.51 8.86 -14.05
C TYR A 48 7.95 9.69 -12.89
N GLY A 49 8.83 10.17 -12.04
CA GLY A 49 8.46 10.92 -10.85
C GLY A 49 9.58 11.01 -9.84
N ALA A 50 9.22 11.34 -8.62
CA ALA A 50 10.14 11.41 -7.49
C ALA A 50 9.46 10.90 -6.22
N LEU A 51 10.26 10.32 -5.35
CA LEU A 51 9.90 10.02 -3.97
C LEU A 51 10.98 10.57 -3.04
N CYS A 52 10.60 10.94 -1.83
CA CYS A 52 11.54 11.45 -0.84
C CYS A 52 11.15 10.95 0.55
N ASP A 53 12.05 10.25 1.21
CA ASP A 53 12.00 10.03 2.64
C ASP A 53 12.63 11.22 3.37
N ILE A 54 11.92 11.80 4.31
CA ILE A 54 12.33 12.95 5.10
C ILE A 54 12.29 12.55 6.56
N PHE A 55 13.43 12.64 7.24
CA PHE A 55 13.56 12.29 8.65
C PHE A 55 13.98 13.50 9.46
N TYR A 56 13.41 13.64 10.64
CA TYR A 56 13.86 14.60 11.63
C TYR A 56 14.32 13.88 12.89
N PHE A 57 15.61 14.03 13.23
CA PHE A 57 16.25 13.38 14.38
C PHE A 57 16.47 14.30 15.58
N GLY A 58 16.08 15.60 15.48
CA GLY A 58 16.33 16.57 16.54
C GLY A 58 17.82 16.73 16.84
N ASP A 59 18.22 16.57 18.09
CA ASP A 59 19.62 16.59 18.54
C ASP A 59 20.37 15.26 18.33
N GLY A 60 19.66 14.21 17.86
CA GLY A 60 20.22 12.88 17.64
C GLY A 60 20.19 11.96 18.86
N SER A 61 19.63 12.40 19.97
CA SER A 61 19.57 11.60 21.21
C SER A 61 18.75 10.32 21.08
N THR A 62 17.82 10.29 20.12
CA THR A 62 16.95 9.12 19.86
C THR A 62 17.47 8.25 18.70
N TYR A 63 18.58 8.64 18.03
CA TYR A 63 19.12 7.89 16.91
C TYR A 63 19.41 6.43 17.29
N PRO A 64 19.07 5.43 16.45
CA PRO A 64 18.60 5.51 15.05
C PRO A 64 17.11 5.78 14.89
N THR A 65 16.32 5.91 15.96
CA THR A 65 14.90 6.24 15.88
C THR A 65 14.70 7.72 15.55
N TYR A 66 13.89 8.03 14.55
CA TYR A 66 13.54 9.40 14.19
C TYR A 66 12.45 9.96 15.11
N LEU A 67 12.43 11.28 15.28
CA LEU A 67 11.32 11.98 15.93
C LEU A 67 10.12 12.10 14.99
N HIS A 68 10.37 12.47 13.73
CA HIS A 68 9.35 12.57 12.70
C HIS A 68 9.87 11.97 11.40
N LYS A 69 9.01 11.23 10.71
CA LYS A 69 9.25 10.73 9.36
C LYS A 69 8.14 11.19 8.45
N PHE A 70 8.51 11.66 7.27
CA PHE A 70 7.60 11.86 6.15
C PHE A 70 8.09 11.05 4.97
N ASN A 71 7.16 10.53 4.18
CA ASN A 71 7.43 10.01 2.85
C ASN A 71 6.51 10.72 1.88
N VAL A 72 7.07 11.23 0.80
CA VAL A 72 6.33 11.94 -0.26
C VAL A 72 6.64 11.24 -1.56
N GLU A 73 5.62 10.90 -2.33
CA GLU A 73 5.73 10.38 -3.70
C GLU A 73 4.83 11.18 -4.62
N LEU A 74 5.37 11.55 -5.78
CA LEU A 74 4.60 12.05 -6.92
C LEU A 74 5.16 11.40 -8.17
N SER A 75 4.35 10.56 -8.80
CA SER A 75 4.75 9.82 -9.99
C SER A 75 3.60 9.64 -10.98
N HIS A 76 3.95 9.45 -12.24
CA HIS A 76 3.01 9.24 -13.32
C HIS A 76 3.50 8.15 -14.26
N TYR A 77 2.56 7.30 -14.71
CA TYR A 77 2.78 6.30 -15.74
C TYR A 77 2.24 6.79 -17.10
N THR A 78 2.95 6.48 -18.15
CA THR A 78 2.59 6.92 -19.51
C THR A 78 1.25 6.39 -20.02
N MET A 79 0.68 5.38 -19.37
CA MET A 79 -0.63 4.82 -19.63
C MET A 79 -1.73 5.38 -18.73
N GLY A 80 -1.51 6.59 -18.16
CA GLY A 80 -2.56 7.34 -17.48
C GLY A 80 -2.77 6.96 -16.01
N GLU A 81 -1.74 6.50 -15.30
CA GLU A 81 -1.81 6.36 -13.85
C GLU A 81 -1.00 7.46 -13.16
N THR A 82 -1.62 8.19 -12.24
CA THR A 82 -0.99 9.21 -11.39
C THR A 82 -1.05 8.76 -9.94
N ILE A 83 0.09 8.82 -9.26
CA ILE A 83 0.24 8.51 -7.83
C ILE A 83 0.73 9.76 -7.13
N ALA A 84 -0.03 10.24 -6.14
CA ALA A 84 0.42 11.22 -5.17
C ALA A 84 0.22 10.66 -3.77
N HIS A 85 1.28 10.60 -2.98
CA HIS A 85 1.26 10.01 -1.65
C HIS A 85 2.03 10.89 -0.67
N LEU A 86 1.41 11.13 0.49
CA LEU A 86 2.05 11.75 1.64
C LEU A 86 1.82 10.83 2.85
N PHE A 87 2.89 10.46 3.51
CA PHE A 87 2.87 9.65 4.72
C PHE A 87 3.61 10.40 5.84
N TYR A 88 3.11 10.25 7.05
CA TYR A 88 3.71 10.76 8.28
C TYR A 88 3.72 9.69 9.36
N ASP A 89 4.81 9.59 10.12
CA ASP A 89 4.94 8.71 11.29
C ASP A 89 5.77 9.36 12.38
N SER A 90 5.30 9.23 13.63
CA SER A 90 6.02 9.70 14.80
C SER A 90 5.65 8.91 16.05
N LYS A 91 6.66 8.51 16.82
CA LYS A 91 6.51 7.92 18.17
C LYS A 91 6.62 8.96 19.28
N TYR A 92 6.86 10.24 18.92
CA TYR A 92 7.22 11.30 19.88
C TYR A 92 6.29 12.51 19.81
N LEU A 93 5.41 12.62 18.80
CA LEU A 93 4.48 13.74 18.69
C LEU A 93 3.52 13.81 19.89
N ILE A 94 3.03 12.65 20.32
CA ILE A 94 2.19 12.49 21.50
C ILE A 94 2.91 11.52 22.44
N PRO A 95 3.26 11.93 23.68
CA PRO A 95 3.98 11.07 24.61
C PRO A 95 3.26 9.73 24.84
N GLY A 96 3.97 8.62 24.68
CA GLY A 96 3.46 7.26 24.86
C GLY A 96 2.61 6.71 23.71
N LEU A 97 2.40 7.50 22.65
CA LEU A 97 1.64 7.07 21.48
C LEU A 97 2.46 7.22 20.19
N ARG A 98 2.27 6.29 19.27
CA ARG A 98 2.70 6.42 17.87
C ARG A 98 1.54 6.94 17.05
N LEU A 99 1.75 8.02 16.32
CA LEU A 99 0.81 8.57 15.35
C LEU A 99 1.30 8.24 13.94
N THR A 100 0.41 7.67 13.12
CA THR A 100 0.63 7.45 11.69
C THR A 100 -0.50 8.11 10.91
N ALA A 101 -0.18 8.90 9.90
CA ALA A 101 -1.16 9.51 9.00
C ALA A 101 -0.71 9.36 7.55
N ALA A 102 -1.66 9.22 6.64
CA ALA A 102 -1.36 9.18 5.21
C ALA A 102 -2.49 9.77 4.39
N VAL A 103 -2.14 10.42 3.28
CA VAL A 103 -3.06 10.82 2.23
C VAL A 103 -2.53 10.27 0.92
N SER A 104 -3.38 9.56 0.17
CA SER A 104 -3.02 8.95 -1.11
C SER A 104 -4.06 9.33 -2.14
N TYR A 105 -3.62 9.84 -3.27
CA TYR A 105 -4.42 10.02 -4.47
C TYR A 105 -3.89 9.11 -5.55
N LEU A 106 -4.77 8.29 -6.09
CA LEU A 106 -4.50 7.40 -7.22
C LEU A 106 -5.53 7.71 -8.29
N ASP A 107 -5.07 8.07 -9.47
CA ASP A 107 -5.89 8.21 -10.66
C ASP A 107 -5.35 7.26 -11.71
N SER A 108 -6.09 6.22 -12.04
CA SER A 108 -5.64 5.14 -12.91
C SER A 108 -6.65 4.87 -14.01
N ALA A 109 -6.28 5.24 -15.22
CA ALA A 109 -7.06 4.97 -16.42
C ALA A 109 -7.20 3.47 -16.75
N MET A 110 -6.40 2.60 -16.09
CA MET A 110 -6.35 1.15 -16.33
C MET A 110 -6.18 0.37 -15.01
N SER A 111 -7.15 0.46 -14.11
CA SER A 111 -7.20 -0.41 -12.92
C SER A 111 -7.72 -1.79 -13.28
N PRO A 112 -7.11 -2.89 -12.82
CA PRO A 112 -7.59 -4.24 -13.09
C PRO A 112 -8.99 -4.48 -12.52
N PHE A 113 -9.88 -5.06 -13.34
CA PHE A 113 -11.23 -5.49 -12.97
C PHE A 113 -11.52 -6.87 -13.55
N TYR A 114 -11.70 -7.87 -12.68
CA TYR A 114 -11.96 -9.26 -13.06
C TYR A 114 -13.36 -9.75 -12.68
N GLY A 115 -14.30 -8.84 -12.41
CA GLY A 115 -15.64 -9.14 -11.89
C GLY A 115 -15.68 -9.30 -10.37
N PHE A 116 -16.84 -9.65 -9.84
CA PHE A 116 -17.09 -9.66 -8.39
C PHE A 116 -16.68 -10.95 -7.68
N ASN A 117 -16.71 -12.07 -8.39
CA ASN A 117 -16.48 -13.38 -7.80
C ASN A 117 -15.71 -14.27 -8.79
N GLY A 118 -14.50 -14.66 -8.42
CA GLY A 118 -13.64 -15.47 -9.26
C GLY A 118 -14.23 -16.83 -9.68
N PHE A 119 -15.16 -17.40 -8.90
CA PHE A 119 -15.88 -18.62 -9.29
C PHE A 119 -17.00 -18.36 -10.30
N ALA A 120 -17.68 -17.22 -10.20
CA ALA A 120 -18.74 -16.81 -11.11
C ALA A 120 -18.24 -16.02 -12.33
N SER A 121 -17.00 -15.53 -12.28
CA SER A 121 -16.34 -14.75 -13.31
C SER A 121 -15.04 -15.44 -13.72
N PRO A 122 -15.09 -16.61 -14.36
CA PRO A 122 -13.88 -17.30 -14.79
C PRO A 122 -13.11 -16.46 -15.81
N LEU A 123 -11.79 -16.52 -15.76
CA LEU A 123 -10.93 -15.83 -16.72
C LEU A 123 -11.16 -16.40 -18.11
N ASP A 124 -11.59 -15.53 -19.03
CA ASP A 124 -11.69 -15.86 -20.46
C ASP A 124 -10.35 -15.55 -21.13
N TRP A 125 -9.62 -16.61 -21.48
CA TRP A 125 -8.30 -16.49 -22.08
C TRP A 125 -8.32 -15.84 -23.47
N ASP A 126 -9.42 -15.98 -24.22
CA ASP A 126 -9.56 -15.34 -25.53
C ASP A 126 -9.68 -13.81 -25.37
N ARG A 127 -10.33 -13.36 -24.30
CA ARG A 127 -10.49 -11.95 -23.96
C ARG A 127 -9.20 -11.32 -23.39
N THR A 128 -8.26 -12.10 -22.88
CA THR A 128 -6.97 -11.55 -22.39
C THR A 128 -6.15 -10.89 -23.49
N THR A 129 -6.42 -11.23 -24.76
CA THR A 129 -5.81 -10.57 -25.92
C THR A 129 -6.41 -9.19 -26.22
N GLU A 130 -7.60 -8.89 -25.69
CA GLU A 130 -8.26 -7.60 -25.78
C GLU A 130 -7.73 -6.69 -24.68
N SER A 131 -6.83 -5.78 -25.04
CA SER A 131 -6.02 -5.00 -24.07
C SER A 131 -6.82 -4.11 -23.10
N SER A 132 -8.13 -3.92 -23.28
CA SER A 132 -9.01 -3.14 -22.40
C SER A 132 -9.98 -4.00 -21.60
N TRP A 133 -10.15 -5.30 -21.92
CA TRP A 133 -11.26 -6.10 -21.41
C TRP A 133 -11.27 -6.21 -19.87
N TYR A 134 -10.15 -6.48 -19.25
CA TYR A 134 -10.04 -6.67 -17.79
C TYR A 134 -9.60 -5.40 -17.06
N TYR A 135 -9.93 -4.20 -17.57
CA TYR A 135 -9.60 -2.94 -16.95
C TYR A 135 -10.81 -2.03 -16.82
N MET A 136 -10.74 -1.12 -15.85
CA MET A 136 -11.65 -0.01 -15.62
C MET A 136 -10.84 1.24 -15.26
N ASP A 137 -11.43 2.41 -15.45
CA ASP A 137 -10.93 3.64 -14.85
C ASP A 137 -11.23 3.65 -13.35
N ARG A 138 -10.30 4.17 -12.55
CA ARG A 138 -10.49 4.31 -11.12
C ARG A 138 -9.72 5.50 -10.57
N THR A 139 -10.45 6.43 -9.98
CA THR A 139 -9.87 7.52 -9.19
C THR A 139 -10.15 7.25 -7.73
N MET A 140 -9.14 7.41 -6.87
CA MET A 140 -9.25 7.14 -5.43
C MET A 140 -8.50 8.19 -4.62
N LEU A 141 -9.20 8.83 -3.69
CA LEU A 141 -8.62 9.58 -2.59
C LEU A 141 -8.78 8.78 -1.31
N ARG A 142 -7.68 8.53 -0.61
CA ARG A 142 -7.69 7.85 0.68
C ARG A 142 -6.93 8.68 1.71
N ALA A 143 -7.54 8.91 2.88
CA ALA A 143 -6.86 9.49 4.01
C ALA A 143 -6.94 8.57 5.22
N ILE A 144 -5.86 8.45 5.97
CA ILE A 144 -5.73 7.56 7.13
C ILE A 144 -5.15 8.33 8.28
N ALA A 145 -5.65 8.05 9.48
CA ALA A 145 -5.07 8.50 10.73
C ALA A 145 -5.18 7.36 11.75
N ASP A 146 -4.04 6.86 12.20
CA ASP A 146 -3.94 5.76 13.16
C ASP A 146 -3.11 6.17 14.37
N VAL A 147 -3.57 5.78 15.54
CA VAL A 147 -2.88 5.96 16.83
C VAL A 147 -2.63 4.57 17.41
N GLN A 148 -1.43 4.38 17.96
CA GLN A 148 -1.02 3.15 18.62
C GLN A 148 -0.46 3.45 20.00
N GLY A 149 -0.77 2.59 20.99
CA GLY A 149 -0.24 2.70 22.34
C GLY A 149 0.12 1.33 22.91
N SER A 150 1.16 1.28 23.74
CA SER A 150 1.61 0.03 24.35
C SER A 150 0.68 -0.39 25.49
N ILE A 151 0.30 -1.68 25.49
CA ILE A 151 -0.34 -2.36 26.65
C ILE A 151 0.76 -3.03 27.48
N SER A 152 1.76 -3.60 26.81
CA SER A 152 2.96 -4.19 27.41
C SER A 152 4.14 -4.07 26.42
N ASP A 153 5.32 -4.56 26.80
CA ASP A 153 6.53 -4.51 25.96
C ASP A 153 6.34 -5.14 24.57
N ARG A 154 5.38 -6.06 24.44
CA ARG A 154 5.14 -6.82 23.19
C ARG A 154 3.74 -6.64 22.61
N LEU A 155 2.82 -6.10 23.39
CA LEU A 155 1.42 -5.94 23.00
C LEU A 155 1.08 -4.46 22.84
N THR A 156 0.62 -4.09 21.66
CA THR A 156 0.22 -2.74 21.28
C THR A 156 -1.25 -2.76 20.83
N TRP A 157 -2.03 -1.78 21.29
CA TRP A 157 -3.36 -1.51 20.73
C TRP A 157 -3.24 -0.48 19.61
N MET A 158 -4.17 -0.51 18.67
CA MET A 158 -4.31 0.51 17.66
C MET A 158 -5.78 0.93 17.51
N ALA A 159 -5.99 2.20 17.20
CA ALA A 159 -7.28 2.74 16.80
C ALA A 159 -7.06 3.75 15.68
N GLY A 160 -8.01 3.89 14.78
CA GLY A 160 -7.84 4.83 13.68
C GLY A 160 -9.07 4.97 12.80
N LEU A 161 -8.87 5.81 11.78
CA LEU A 161 -9.87 6.15 10.77
C LEU A 161 -9.27 5.95 9.39
N THR A 162 -10.12 5.52 8.44
CA THR A 162 -9.78 5.58 7.02
C THR A 162 -10.94 6.22 6.27
N PHE A 163 -10.66 7.31 5.62
CA PHE A 163 -11.56 7.96 4.67
C PHE A 163 -11.26 7.48 3.26
N TRP A 164 -12.31 7.20 2.50
CA TRP A 164 -12.26 6.83 1.10
C TRP A 164 -13.19 7.72 0.30
N ASN A 165 -12.72 8.17 -0.84
CA ASN A 165 -13.56 8.69 -1.91
C ASN A 165 -13.08 8.01 -3.20
N VAL A 166 -13.96 7.26 -3.83
CA VAL A 166 -13.63 6.45 -5.00
C VAL A 166 -14.63 6.73 -6.10
N THR A 167 -14.14 6.81 -7.33
CA THR A 167 -14.95 6.86 -8.54
C THR A 167 -14.41 5.83 -9.52
N THR A 168 -15.30 5.11 -10.18
CA THR A 168 -14.96 4.13 -11.22
C THR A 168 -15.64 4.49 -12.53
N GLY A 169 -15.11 4.02 -13.65
CA GLY A 169 -15.63 4.30 -14.97
C GLY A 169 -15.04 3.40 -16.04
N ASP A 170 -15.43 3.63 -17.27
CA ASP A 170 -14.83 2.98 -18.42
C ASP A 170 -13.39 3.48 -18.65
N VAL A 171 -12.56 2.62 -19.24
CA VAL A 171 -11.15 2.95 -19.53
C VAL A 171 -11.03 4.25 -20.32
N LYS A 172 -10.32 5.25 -19.76
CA LYS A 172 -10.19 6.60 -20.32
C LYS A 172 -8.99 6.80 -21.26
N LEU A 173 -8.49 5.78 -21.91
CA LEU A 173 -7.38 5.91 -22.84
C LEU A 173 -7.89 5.96 -24.29
N ASP A 174 -7.50 6.98 -25.05
CA ASP A 174 -7.94 7.21 -26.45
C ASP A 174 -7.79 5.97 -27.34
N LYS A 175 -6.70 5.18 -27.15
CA LYS A 175 -6.47 3.95 -27.92
C LYS A 175 -7.48 2.83 -27.64
N TYR A 176 -8.26 2.96 -26.56
CA TYR A 176 -9.29 2.01 -26.14
C TYR A 176 -10.70 2.56 -26.25
N GLU A 177 -10.86 3.80 -26.73
CA GLU A 177 -12.16 4.40 -26.95
C GLU A 177 -13.05 3.48 -27.82
N GLY A 178 -14.27 3.23 -27.34
CA GLY A 178 -15.23 2.33 -28.00
C GLY A 178 -14.86 0.83 -27.99
N LYS A 179 -13.83 0.42 -27.28
CA LYS A 179 -13.53 -1.01 -27.07
C LYS A 179 -14.28 -1.53 -25.84
N PRO A 180 -14.84 -2.75 -25.92
CA PRO A 180 -15.60 -3.33 -24.82
C PRO A 180 -14.68 -3.60 -23.61
N SER A 181 -15.24 -3.45 -22.40
CA SER A 181 -14.62 -3.86 -21.16
C SER A 181 -15.57 -4.75 -20.35
N LEU A 182 -15.03 -5.57 -19.45
CA LEU A 182 -15.83 -6.35 -18.52
C LEU A 182 -16.63 -5.43 -17.58
N TYR A 183 -16.04 -4.29 -17.19
CA TYR A 183 -16.71 -3.28 -16.38
C TYR A 183 -17.96 -2.74 -17.08
N GLU A 184 -17.84 -2.31 -18.34
CA GLU A 184 -18.97 -1.87 -19.16
C GLU A 184 -20.03 -2.98 -19.31
N ALA A 185 -19.61 -4.22 -19.56
CA ALA A 185 -20.51 -5.35 -19.67
C ALA A 185 -21.32 -5.58 -18.37
N TYR A 186 -20.69 -5.41 -17.20
CA TYR A 186 -21.36 -5.49 -15.89
C TYR A 186 -22.36 -4.36 -15.68
N ARG A 187 -22.05 -3.13 -16.12
CA ARG A 187 -22.98 -2.01 -16.09
C ARG A 187 -24.19 -2.25 -17.00
N LEU A 188 -23.95 -2.64 -18.23
CA LEU A 188 -25.03 -2.95 -19.20
C LEU A 188 -25.92 -4.11 -18.74
N ALA A 189 -25.37 -5.07 -18.02
CA ALA A 189 -26.12 -6.18 -17.44
C ALA A 189 -26.86 -5.81 -16.13
N GLY A 190 -26.71 -4.56 -15.62
CA GLY A 190 -27.30 -4.10 -14.37
C GLY A 190 -26.68 -4.73 -13.12
N LEU A 191 -25.45 -5.28 -13.24
CA LEU A 191 -24.69 -5.83 -12.11
C LEU A 191 -23.92 -4.75 -11.35
N ILE A 192 -23.68 -3.62 -11.96
CA ILE A 192 -23.19 -2.36 -11.36
C ILE A 192 -24.21 -1.29 -11.72
N SER A 193 -24.89 -0.74 -10.72
CA SER A 193 -25.82 0.36 -10.92
C SER A 193 -25.09 1.71 -11.00
N ASP A 194 -25.80 2.76 -11.45
CA ASP A 194 -25.21 4.09 -11.58
C ASP A 194 -24.86 4.70 -10.19
N ASP A 195 -25.52 4.27 -9.14
CA ASP A 195 -25.26 4.69 -7.75
C ASP A 195 -24.02 4.00 -7.16
N GLU A 196 -23.61 2.84 -7.71
CA GLU A 196 -22.47 2.04 -7.23
C GLU A 196 -21.14 2.37 -7.93
N VAL A 197 -21.12 3.32 -8.89
CA VAL A 197 -19.88 3.68 -9.62
C VAL A 197 -18.95 4.58 -8.83
N ALA A 198 -19.47 5.25 -7.79
CA ALA A 198 -18.70 6.15 -6.94
C ALA A 198 -19.23 6.13 -5.52
N GLY A 199 -18.37 6.45 -4.55
CA GLY A 199 -18.82 6.55 -3.16
C GLY A 199 -17.78 7.14 -2.23
N THR A 200 -18.28 7.56 -1.06
CA THR A 200 -17.51 8.16 0.04
C THR A 200 -17.73 7.38 1.32
N HIS A 201 -16.66 6.85 1.92
CA HIS A 201 -16.76 5.97 3.09
C HIS A 201 -15.82 6.43 4.19
N LEU A 202 -16.24 6.23 5.44
CA LEU A 202 -15.42 6.43 6.63
C LEU A 202 -15.39 5.13 7.44
N GLU A 203 -14.23 4.48 7.48
CA GLU A 203 -14.00 3.29 8.30
C GLU A 203 -13.40 3.68 9.65
N LEU A 204 -14.03 3.22 10.72
CA LEU A 204 -13.47 3.21 12.07
C LEU A 204 -12.68 1.92 12.26
N LYS A 205 -11.45 2.00 12.79
CA LYS A 205 -10.58 0.84 12.97
C LYS A 205 -10.16 0.66 14.41
N GLY A 206 -10.00 -0.58 14.84
CA GLY A 206 -9.38 -0.95 16.09
C GLY A 206 -8.68 -2.29 15.99
N GLY A 207 -7.58 -2.46 16.72
CA GLY A 207 -6.80 -3.68 16.61
C GLY A 207 -5.76 -3.87 17.69
N LEU A 208 -5.11 -5.02 17.62
CA LEU A 208 -4.02 -5.43 18.50
C LEU A 208 -2.85 -5.92 17.66
N VAL A 209 -1.64 -5.56 18.10
CA VAL A 209 -0.37 -6.00 17.51
C VAL A 209 0.46 -6.65 18.60
N TYR A 210 0.84 -7.90 18.41
CA TYR A 210 1.78 -8.61 19.28
C TYR A 210 3.09 -8.83 18.52
N ASP A 211 4.17 -8.19 18.97
CA ASP A 211 5.46 -8.17 18.27
C ASP A 211 6.59 -8.67 19.17
N THR A 212 7.26 -9.74 18.73
CA THR A 212 8.41 -10.33 19.39
C THR A 212 9.68 -10.26 18.55
N ARG A 213 9.64 -9.54 17.42
CA ARG A 213 10.79 -9.40 16.53
C ARG A 213 11.92 -8.68 17.26
N ASP A 214 13.13 -9.06 16.93
CA ASP A 214 14.35 -8.41 17.43
C ASP A 214 14.49 -6.98 16.90
N MET A 215 14.01 -6.72 15.67
CA MET A 215 14.06 -5.41 15.00
C MET A 215 12.83 -5.20 14.12
N GLU A 216 12.32 -3.96 14.07
CA GLU A 216 11.14 -3.63 13.26
C GLU A 216 11.47 -3.60 11.76
N ALA A 217 12.60 -2.99 11.38
CA ALA A 217 12.93 -2.71 9.99
C ALA A 217 13.53 -3.92 9.23
N ALA A 218 14.43 -4.67 9.87
CA ALA A 218 15.13 -5.81 9.27
C ALA A 218 15.20 -6.98 10.25
N PRO A 219 14.05 -7.60 10.60
CA PRO A 219 14.00 -8.63 11.60
C PRO A 219 14.77 -9.88 11.17
N THR A 220 15.56 -10.45 12.11
CA THR A 220 16.28 -11.70 11.89
C THR A 220 15.59 -12.88 12.59
N ARG A 221 14.81 -12.62 13.63
CA ARG A 221 14.06 -13.63 14.41
C ARG A 221 12.82 -13.07 15.06
N GLY A 222 11.94 -13.96 15.51
CA GLY A 222 10.70 -13.61 16.19
C GLY A 222 9.52 -13.57 15.24
N TYR A 223 8.39 -13.10 15.75
CA TYR A 223 7.15 -12.98 14.97
C TYR A 223 6.38 -11.73 15.34
N CYS A 224 5.53 -11.31 14.41
CA CYS A 224 4.55 -10.24 14.61
C CYS A 224 3.18 -10.74 14.18
N ALA A 225 2.23 -10.71 15.10
CA ALA A 225 0.82 -11.05 14.88
C ALA A 225 -0.03 -9.79 15.00
N GLU A 226 -0.91 -9.58 14.04
CA GLU A 226 -1.77 -8.40 13.99
C GLU A 226 -3.22 -8.84 13.73
N VAL A 227 -4.16 -8.27 14.47
CA VAL A 227 -5.60 -8.40 14.21
C VAL A 227 -6.20 -7.01 14.23
N VAL A 228 -6.85 -6.64 13.13
CA VAL A 228 -7.52 -5.35 12.96
C VAL A 228 -8.95 -5.58 12.52
N ALA A 229 -9.89 -4.98 13.21
CA ALA A 229 -11.28 -4.88 12.78
C ALA A 229 -11.58 -3.45 12.34
N SER A 230 -12.36 -3.29 11.28
CA SER A 230 -12.89 -2.01 10.84
C SER A 230 -14.38 -2.10 10.59
N PHE A 231 -15.04 -0.95 10.73
CA PHE A 231 -16.47 -0.80 10.49
C PHE A 231 -16.72 0.53 9.77
N SER A 232 -17.46 0.46 8.67
CA SER A 232 -17.92 1.62 7.91
C SER A 232 -19.44 1.72 8.05
N PRO A 233 -19.95 2.65 8.87
CA PRO A 233 -21.37 2.97 8.88
C PRO A 233 -21.73 3.74 7.61
N ASP A 234 -22.97 3.65 7.19
CA ASP A 234 -23.52 4.56 6.18
C ASP A 234 -23.67 5.98 6.76
N LEU A 235 -22.69 6.83 6.47
CA LEU A 235 -22.67 8.23 6.91
C LEU A 235 -23.00 9.20 5.77
N PHE A 236 -22.92 8.76 4.55
CA PHE A 236 -23.02 9.62 3.37
C PHE A 236 -24.26 9.29 2.51
N GLY A 237 -25.09 8.33 2.95
CA GLY A 237 -26.35 7.99 2.31
C GLY A 237 -26.22 7.09 1.09
N GLU A 238 -25.23 6.20 1.10
CA GLU A 238 -24.93 5.28 0.00
C GLU A 238 -25.51 3.86 0.25
N ASP A 239 -26.26 3.65 1.33
CA ASP A 239 -26.82 2.36 1.79
C ASP A 239 -25.74 1.25 1.96
N GLU A 240 -24.49 1.65 2.16
CA GLU A 240 -23.33 0.77 2.21
C GLU A 240 -22.74 0.68 3.62
N THR A 241 -23.29 -0.24 4.41
CA THR A 241 -22.73 -0.56 5.73
C THR A 241 -21.96 -1.87 5.67
N TYR A 242 -20.67 -1.83 6.05
CA TYR A 242 -19.82 -3.02 6.03
C TYR A 242 -18.82 -3.03 7.18
N GLY A 243 -18.31 -4.22 7.44
CA GLY A 243 -17.21 -4.43 8.37
C GLY A 243 -16.15 -5.33 7.77
N ARG A 244 -14.91 -5.21 8.29
CA ARG A 244 -13.80 -6.07 7.90
C ARG A 244 -13.04 -6.55 9.12
N ILE A 245 -12.55 -7.77 9.04
CA ILE A 245 -11.57 -8.30 9.98
C ILE A 245 -10.37 -8.75 9.19
N MET A 246 -9.20 -8.36 9.63
CA MET A 246 -7.92 -8.73 9.04
C MET A 246 -7.04 -9.33 10.12
N ALA A 247 -6.40 -10.45 9.81
CA ALA A 247 -5.37 -11.06 10.63
C ALA A 247 -4.09 -11.26 9.79
N SER A 248 -2.95 -10.92 10.36
CA SER A 248 -1.65 -11.08 9.72
C SER A 248 -0.69 -11.73 10.69
N TRP A 249 0.06 -12.72 10.21
CA TRP A 249 1.16 -13.35 10.92
C TRP A 249 2.42 -13.25 10.07
N ARG A 250 3.50 -12.74 10.66
CA ARG A 250 4.83 -12.68 10.05
C ARG A 250 5.81 -13.35 10.98
N GLN A 251 6.63 -14.25 10.48
CA GLN A 251 7.62 -14.94 11.30
C GLN A 251 8.97 -15.01 10.59
N PHE A 252 10.04 -14.89 11.36
CA PHE A 252 11.42 -14.84 10.90
C PHE A 252 12.26 -15.84 11.67
N PHE A 253 13.11 -16.58 10.93
CA PHE A 253 14.01 -17.58 11.47
C PHE A 253 15.41 -17.37 10.91
N PRO A 254 16.46 -17.25 11.74
CA PRO A 254 17.83 -17.34 11.27
C PRO A 254 18.11 -18.79 10.83
N VAL A 255 18.36 -18.99 9.53
CA VAL A 255 18.74 -20.30 8.96
C VAL A 255 20.25 -20.48 9.05
N LEU A 256 20.99 -19.40 8.74
CA LEU A 256 22.42 -19.29 9.00
C LEU A 256 22.60 -17.99 9.78
N GLU A 257 23.18 -18.07 10.96
CA GLU A 257 23.43 -16.89 11.79
C GLU A 257 24.18 -15.84 10.97
N ASP A 258 23.68 -14.60 11.00
CA ASP A 258 24.19 -13.41 10.31
C ASP A 258 24.16 -13.40 8.77
N ASN A 259 23.76 -14.52 8.11
CA ASN A 259 23.87 -14.63 6.64
C ASN A 259 22.54 -14.93 5.92
N LEU A 260 21.64 -15.70 6.54
CA LEU A 260 20.41 -16.13 5.89
C LEU A 260 19.24 -16.16 6.86
N VAL A 261 18.23 -15.34 6.61
CA VAL A 261 16.97 -15.31 7.36
C VAL A 261 15.84 -15.79 6.45
N LEU A 262 15.09 -16.78 6.91
CA LEU A 262 13.85 -17.20 6.29
C LEU A 262 12.69 -16.43 6.93
N GLY A 263 11.90 -15.75 6.13
CA GLY A 263 10.67 -15.09 6.56
C GLY A 263 9.45 -15.58 5.80
N TYR A 264 8.33 -15.78 6.50
CA TYR A 264 7.04 -16.01 5.84
C TYR A 264 5.94 -15.13 6.43
N ARG A 265 4.89 -14.93 5.64
CA ARG A 265 3.71 -14.15 6.01
C ARG A 265 2.45 -14.93 5.66
N LEU A 266 1.52 -14.95 6.60
CA LEU A 266 0.15 -15.40 6.41
C LEU A 266 -0.77 -14.22 6.61
N ASN A 267 -1.72 -14.03 5.70
CA ASN A 267 -2.75 -13.00 5.81
C ASN A 267 -4.12 -13.64 5.61
N TRP A 268 -5.06 -13.22 6.43
CA TRP A 268 -6.46 -13.53 6.28
C TRP A 268 -7.27 -12.24 6.39
N GLN A 269 -8.27 -12.12 5.56
CA GLN A 269 -9.18 -10.98 5.56
C GLN A 269 -10.58 -11.46 5.23
N GLN A 270 -11.55 -10.92 5.93
CA GLN A 270 -12.97 -11.18 5.71
C GLN A 270 -13.72 -9.85 5.72
N THR A 271 -14.62 -9.67 4.75
CA THR A 271 -15.54 -8.55 4.67
C THR A 271 -16.95 -9.06 4.93
N PHE A 272 -17.75 -8.28 5.67
CA PHE A 272 -19.14 -8.55 6.04
C PHE A 272 -20.00 -7.35 5.66
N GLY A 273 -21.28 -7.59 5.35
CA GLY A 273 -22.21 -6.53 4.96
C GLY A 273 -22.06 -6.12 3.49
N ASN A 274 -22.56 -4.93 3.16
CA ASN A 274 -22.62 -4.41 1.80
C ASN A 274 -21.41 -3.54 1.49
N ALA A 275 -20.24 -4.15 1.31
CA ALA A 275 -19.06 -3.41 0.87
C ALA A 275 -19.13 -3.17 -0.65
N PRO A 276 -18.90 -1.93 -1.11
CA PRO A 276 -18.87 -1.63 -2.53
C PRO A 276 -17.82 -2.44 -3.26
N PHE A 277 -18.07 -2.80 -4.51
CA PHE A 277 -17.18 -3.68 -5.27
C PHE A 277 -15.77 -3.09 -5.41
N TYR A 278 -15.64 -1.78 -5.55
CA TYR A 278 -14.36 -1.09 -5.70
C TYR A 278 -13.52 -1.04 -4.39
N LEU A 279 -14.12 -1.35 -3.24
CA LEU A 279 -13.46 -1.53 -1.95
C LEU A 279 -13.37 -3.00 -1.52
N GLN A 280 -13.87 -3.94 -2.32
CA GLN A 280 -13.71 -5.37 -2.04
C GLN A 280 -12.24 -5.78 -2.08
N GLN A 281 -11.97 -6.95 -1.54
CA GLN A 281 -10.60 -7.45 -1.36
C GLN A 281 -9.85 -7.56 -2.68
N THR A 282 -8.72 -6.90 -2.75
CA THR A 282 -7.70 -7.18 -3.75
C THR A 282 -6.64 -8.12 -3.15
N THR A 283 -5.97 -8.92 -3.97
CA THR A 283 -4.89 -9.83 -3.55
C THR A 283 -3.71 -9.11 -2.89
N THR A 284 -3.63 -7.78 -3.01
CA THR A 284 -2.66 -6.95 -2.29
C THR A 284 -3.38 -6.22 -1.18
N PRO A 285 -3.24 -6.63 0.09
CA PRO A 285 -3.90 -5.95 1.20
C PRO A 285 -3.37 -4.53 1.33
N LEU A 286 -4.20 -3.55 0.97
CA LEU A 286 -3.88 -2.12 1.09
C LEU A 286 -3.53 -1.72 2.53
N TYR A 287 -4.05 -2.44 3.52
CA TYR A 287 -3.79 -2.20 4.93
C TYR A 287 -2.40 -2.65 5.39
N LEU A 288 -1.84 -3.69 4.77
CA LEU A 288 -0.56 -4.29 5.23
C LEU A 288 0.67 -3.55 4.72
N ARG A 289 0.55 -2.69 3.72
CA ARG A 289 1.65 -1.81 3.30
C ARG A 289 1.90 -0.66 4.28
N GLN A 290 0.94 -0.33 5.12
CA GLN A 290 1.01 0.83 6.01
C GLN A 290 1.59 0.53 7.39
N ILE A 291 1.59 -0.73 7.80
CA ILE A 291 2.23 -1.18 9.03
C ILE A 291 3.71 -1.50 8.79
N LYS A 292 4.16 -1.30 7.54
CA LYS A 292 5.54 -1.46 7.13
C LYS A 292 6.23 -0.11 7.10
N ASN A 293 6.66 0.36 8.20
CA ASN A 293 7.92 1.14 8.24
C ASN A 293 8.24 1.38 9.68
#